data_f202f1ffac45ff63c6ae3681a5e172ee
#
_entry.id   f202f1ffac45ff63c6ae3681a5e172ee
#
_cell.length_a   1.000
_cell.length_b   1.000
_cell.length_c   1.000
_cell.angle_alpha   90.00
_cell.angle_beta   90.00
_cell.angle_gamma   90.00
#
_symmetry.space_group_name_H-M   'P 1'
#
loop_
_entity.id
_entity.type
_entity.pdbx_description
1 polymer ?
#
loop_
_entity_poly.entity_id
_entity_poly.type
_entity_poly.pdbx_seq_one_letter_code
_entity_poly.pdbx_strand_id
1 'polypeptide(L)'
;MPDDDVDIFQVYAQWLYQAKILVQQHNEDPNCSRELNTLIKCYVFGEKIQDVVFQNATVDSIFAYIHKDEKARWYPTDADTVYDGTPEGSPLRMLIVDIFAYHGQEDWIQAQRNVDFLVDLGKKLLDVRERPSGSSPVSRNTSSVYHKPAQEAVAQEPKLETDD
;
A
#
# COMPACT_ATOMS: atom_id res chain seq x y z
N MET A 1 -1.31 15.88 -23.74
CA MET A 1 -1.27 15.30 -22.39
C MET A 1 -2.57 15.70 -21.68
N PRO A 2 -3.70 15.06 -21.98
CA PRO A 2 -5.00 15.45 -21.40
C PRO A 2 -5.22 14.94 -19.97
N ASP A 3 -4.38 14.01 -19.47
CA ASP A 3 -4.61 13.33 -18.18
C ASP A 3 -3.59 13.68 -17.10
N ASP A 4 -2.73 14.67 -17.32
CA ASP A 4 -1.74 15.07 -16.32
C ASP A 4 -2.38 16.04 -15.32
N ASP A 5 -2.26 15.74 -14.06
CA ASP A 5 -2.73 16.55 -12.94
C ASP A 5 -2.02 17.93 -13.00
N VAL A 6 -2.79 19.00 -13.18
CA VAL A 6 -2.28 20.38 -13.30
C VAL A 6 -1.46 20.76 -12.05
N ASP A 7 -1.85 20.26 -10.89
CA ASP A 7 -1.17 20.54 -9.62
C ASP A 7 0.25 19.94 -9.62
N ILE A 8 0.41 18.74 -10.18
CA ILE A 8 1.72 18.07 -10.27
C ILE A 8 2.64 18.82 -11.25
N PHE A 9 2.10 19.27 -12.38
CA PHE A 9 2.87 20.07 -13.32
C PHE A 9 3.32 21.40 -12.69
N GLN A 10 2.48 22.05 -11.87
CA GLN A 10 2.86 23.25 -11.15
C GLN A 10 4.01 23.00 -10.15
N VAL A 11 3.97 21.90 -9.42
CA VAL A 11 5.08 21.51 -8.52
C VAL A 11 6.36 21.30 -9.30
N TYR A 12 6.30 20.63 -10.46
CA TYR A 12 7.47 20.46 -11.33
C TYR A 12 8.01 21.77 -11.86
N ALA A 13 7.14 22.65 -12.34
CA ALA A 13 7.54 23.98 -12.81
C ALA A 13 8.22 24.79 -11.71
N GLN A 14 7.67 24.81 -10.51
CA GLN A 14 8.30 25.46 -9.35
C GLN A 14 9.66 24.87 -9.02
N TRP A 15 9.78 23.53 -9.06
CA TRP A 15 11.06 22.86 -8.82
C TRP A 15 12.13 23.27 -9.85
N LEU A 16 11.79 23.40 -11.12
CA LEU A 16 12.73 23.86 -12.16
C LEU A 16 13.33 25.25 -11.86
N TYR A 17 12.55 26.16 -11.24
CA TYR A 17 13.01 27.51 -10.91
C TYR A 17 13.69 27.60 -9.55
N GLN A 18 13.29 26.79 -8.58
CA GLN A 18 13.69 26.96 -7.19
C GLN A 18 14.56 25.82 -6.67
N ALA A 19 14.71 24.73 -7.42
CA ALA A 19 15.33 23.47 -7.00
C ALA A 19 14.76 22.93 -5.67
N LYS A 20 13.47 23.21 -5.40
CA LYS A 20 12.76 22.75 -4.20
C LYS A 20 11.40 22.23 -4.60
N ILE A 21 11.03 21.09 -4.03
CA ILE A 21 9.68 20.55 -4.16
C ILE A 21 8.82 21.17 -3.06
N LEU A 22 7.86 21.99 -3.48
CA LEU A 22 6.91 22.64 -2.57
C LEU A 22 5.53 22.05 -2.79
N VAL A 23 5.13 21.18 -1.88
CA VAL A 23 3.75 20.68 -1.83
C VAL A 23 2.97 21.51 -0.82
N GLN A 24 1.78 21.99 -1.21
CA GLN A 24 0.94 22.77 -0.31
C GLN A 24 0.47 21.91 0.87
N GLN A 25 0.82 22.34 2.07
CA GLN A 25 0.33 21.73 3.30
C GLN A 25 -1.10 22.24 3.55
N HIS A 26 -2.08 21.38 3.47
CA HIS A 26 -3.42 21.69 3.96
C HIS A 26 -3.48 21.32 5.44
N ASN A 27 -3.39 22.34 6.30
CA ASN A 27 -3.37 22.22 7.76
C ASN A 27 -4.71 21.76 8.37
N GLU A 28 -5.73 21.48 7.59
CA GLU A 28 -7.09 21.24 8.09
C GLU A 28 -7.42 19.78 8.38
N ASP A 29 -6.59 18.83 7.93
CA ASP A 29 -6.83 17.41 8.21
C ASP A 29 -5.55 16.75 8.72
N PRO A 30 -5.46 16.45 10.04
CA PRO A 30 -4.32 15.74 10.62
C PRO A 30 -4.18 14.29 10.11
N ASN A 31 -5.17 13.83 9.34
CA ASN A 31 -5.16 12.51 8.71
C ASN A 31 -4.71 12.55 7.24
N CYS A 32 -4.13 13.66 6.78
CA CYS A 32 -3.94 13.87 5.36
C CYS A 32 -2.69 13.18 4.81
N SER A 33 -2.86 12.00 4.23
CA SER A 33 -1.88 11.39 3.31
C SER A 33 -1.74 12.18 1.98
N ARG A 34 -2.40 13.33 1.87
CA ARG A 34 -2.46 14.12 0.63
C ARG A 34 -1.09 14.61 0.18
N GLU A 35 -0.26 15.08 1.13
CA GLU A 35 1.11 15.51 0.83
C GLU A 35 1.94 14.35 0.30
N LEU A 36 1.90 13.19 0.96
CA LEU A 36 2.61 12.00 0.52
C LEU A 36 2.10 11.49 -0.84
N ASN A 37 0.78 11.46 -1.03
CA ASN A 37 0.20 11.07 -2.32
C ASN A 37 0.57 12.03 -3.45
N THR A 38 0.67 13.34 -3.16
CA THR A 38 1.15 14.32 -4.14
C THR A 38 2.62 14.07 -4.49
N LEU A 39 3.48 13.78 -3.50
CA LEU A 39 4.88 13.44 -3.75
C LEU A 39 5.00 12.15 -4.58
N ILE A 40 4.21 11.13 -4.31
CA ILE A 40 4.15 9.91 -5.12
C ILE A 40 3.81 10.23 -6.57
N LYS A 41 2.77 11.03 -6.81
CA LYS A 41 2.39 11.47 -8.14
C LYS A 41 3.49 12.31 -8.82
N CYS A 42 4.22 13.13 -8.07
CA CYS A 42 5.38 13.86 -8.59
C CYS A 42 6.47 12.90 -9.08
N TYR A 43 6.76 11.84 -8.32
CA TYR A 43 7.73 10.83 -8.75
C TYR A 43 7.26 10.12 -10.04
N VAL A 44 6.01 9.67 -10.09
CA VAL A 44 5.41 9.03 -11.27
C VAL A 44 5.47 9.96 -12.49
N PHE A 45 5.22 11.25 -12.28
CA PHE A 45 5.38 12.26 -13.34
C PHE A 45 6.83 12.37 -13.79
N GLY A 46 7.79 12.40 -12.84
CA GLY A 46 9.22 12.38 -13.14
C GLY A 46 9.66 11.16 -13.95
N GLU A 47 9.09 9.99 -13.66
CA GLU A 47 9.28 8.76 -14.42
C GLU A 47 8.79 8.92 -15.87
N LYS A 48 7.59 9.46 -16.04
CA LYS A 48 6.97 9.69 -17.35
C LYS A 48 7.77 10.64 -18.23
N ILE A 49 8.36 11.68 -17.65
CA ILE A 49 9.20 12.66 -18.37
C ILE A 49 10.69 12.32 -18.37
N GLN A 50 11.06 11.22 -17.73
CA GLN A 50 12.43 10.72 -17.59
C GLN A 50 13.40 11.72 -16.91
N ASP A 51 12.92 12.50 -15.97
CA ASP A 51 13.72 13.42 -15.18
C ASP A 51 14.17 12.76 -13.86
N VAL A 52 15.34 12.10 -13.90
CA VAL A 52 15.92 11.39 -12.76
C VAL A 52 16.27 12.35 -11.60
N VAL A 53 16.63 13.61 -11.90
CA VAL A 53 16.98 14.58 -10.85
C VAL A 53 15.73 14.98 -10.07
N PHE A 54 14.62 15.18 -10.77
CA PHE A 54 13.33 15.44 -10.13
C PHE A 54 12.82 14.23 -9.33
N GLN A 55 12.98 13.02 -9.87
CA GLN A 55 12.62 11.79 -9.13
C GLN A 55 13.39 11.69 -7.81
N ASN A 56 14.71 11.87 -7.84
CA ASN A 56 15.54 11.82 -6.65
C ASN A 56 15.16 12.90 -5.63
N ALA A 57 14.96 14.14 -6.08
CA ALA A 57 14.50 15.23 -5.22
C ALA A 57 13.12 14.92 -4.59
N THR A 58 12.26 14.22 -5.32
CA THR A 58 10.96 13.77 -4.80
C THR A 58 11.12 12.70 -3.73
N VAL A 59 12.02 11.73 -3.92
CA VAL A 59 12.34 10.73 -2.89
C VAL A 59 12.87 11.40 -1.63
N ASP A 60 13.79 12.36 -1.76
CA ASP A 60 14.31 13.12 -0.61
C ASP A 60 13.17 13.85 0.13
N SER A 61 12.22 14.40 -0.61
CA SER A 61 11.04 15.07 -0.03
C SER A 61 10.10 14.08 0.68
N ILE A 62 9.93 12.87 0.15
CA ILE A 62 9.19 11.78 0.81
C ILE A 62 9.87 11.41 2.13
N PHE A 63 11.19 11.23 2.14
CA PHE A 63 11.95 10.95 3.36
C PHE A 63 11.83 12.09 4.37
N ALA A 64 11.94 13.34 3.94
CA ALA A 64 11.76 14.52 4.81
C ALA A 64 10.34 14.55 5.41
N TYR A 65 9.31 14.22 4.62
CA TYR A 65 7.94 14.10 5.10
C TYR A 65 7.79 13.02 6.19
N ILE A 66 8.34 11.83 5.92
CA ILE A 66 8.30 10.68 6.83
C ILE A 66 8.98 11.00 8.18
N HIS A 67 10.09 11.74 8.16
CA HIS A 67 10.87 12.04 9.36
C HIS A 67 10.44 13.34 10.07
N LYS A 68 9.49 14.07 9.52
CA LYS A 68 9.04 15.35 10.07
C LYS A 68 8.36 15.22 11.43
N ASP A 69 7.66 14.12 11.65
CA ASP A 69 6.95 13.84 12.88
C ASP A 69 7.07 12.37 13.25
N GLU A 70 7.75 12.05 14.36
CA GLU A 70 7.83 10.67 14.89
C GLU A 70 6.45 10.11 15.27
N LYS A 71 5.45 10.97 15.42
CA LYS A 71 4.05 10.63 15.65
C LYS A 71 3.21 10.65 14.36
N ALA A 72 3.84 10.97 13.23
CA ALA A 72 3.14 10.94 11.96
C ALA A 72 2.53 9.54 11.78
N ARG A 73 1.21 9.49 11.81
CA ARG A 73 0.52 8.25 11.50
C ARG A 73 0.83 7.93 10.06
N TRP A 74 1.45 6.80 9.84
CA TRP A 74 1.60 6.25 8.52
C TRP A 74 0.20 5.97 7.98
N TYR A 75 -0.14 6.63 6.90
CA TYR A 75 -1.40 6.37 6.22
C TYR A 75 -1.14 5.46 5.04
N PRO A 76 -2.09 4.58 4.70
CA PRO A 76 -1.97 3.77 3.52
C PRO A 76 -1.81 4.68 2.33
N THR A 77 -0.70 4.52 1.62
CA THR A 77 -0.49 5.13 0.33
C THR A 77 -1.16 4.27 -0.72
N ASP A 78 -1.58 4.89 -1.80
CA ASP A 78 -2.10 4.18 -2.95
C ASP A 78 -0.95 3.49 -3.70
N ALA A 79 -0.68 2.23 -3.34
CA ALA A 79 0.34 1.43 -4.01
C ALA A 79 -0.03 1.16 -5.48
N ASP A 80 -1.32 1.17 -5.82
CA ASP A 80 -1.77 1.00 -7.20
C ASP A 80 -1.23 2.15 -8.07
N THR A 81 -1.31 3.40 -7.61
CA THR A 81 -0.71 4.55 -8.32
C THR A 81 0.78 4.37 -8.58
N VAL A 82 1.52 3.81 -7.63
CA VAL A 82 2.96 3.57 -7.79
C VAL A 82 3.22 2.49 -8.84
N TYR A 83 2.53 1.38 -8.74
CA TYR A 83 2.76 0.22 -9.59
C TYR A 83 2.27 0.42 -11.02
N ASP A 84 1.19 1.17 -11.20
CA ASP A 84 0.67 1.53 -12.52
C ASP A 84 1.52 2.61 -13.21
N GLY A 85 2.17 3.48 -12.42
CA GLY A 85 2.92 4.63 -12.91
C GLY A 85 4.43 4.45 -13.01
N THR A 86 4.98 3.31 -12.59
CA THR A 86 6.43 3.07 -12.59
C THR A 86 6.78 1.69 -13.17
N PRO A 87 7.98 1.52 -13.76
CA PRO A 87 8.42 0.23 -14.26
C PRO A 87 8.81 -0.73 -13.12
N GLU A 88 8.92 -2.02 -13.45
CA GLU A 88 9.48 -3.02 -12.56
C GLU A 88 10.90 -2.62 -12.12
N GLY A 89 11.22 -2.82 -10.84
CA GLY A 89 12.51 -2.44 -10.25
C GLY A 89 12.65 -0.95 -9.91
N SER A 90 11.60 -0.13 -10.10
CA SER A 90 11.64 1.28 -9.69
C SER A 90 11.95 1.42 -8.19
N PRO A 91 12.85 2.34 -7.80
CA PRO A 91 13.16 2.63 -6.39
C PRO A 91 11.92 3.00 -5.56
N LEU A 92 10.93 3.67 -6.17
CA LEU A 92 9.69 4.01 -5.46
C LEU A 92 8.87 2.77 -5.10
N ARG A 93 8.84 1.72 -5.95
CA ARG A 93 8.19 0.44 -5.60
C ARG A 93 8.84 -0.19 -4.37
N MET A 94 10.19 -0.22 -4.32
CA MET A 94 10.90 -0.73 -3.15
C MET A 94 10.59 0.06 -1.89
N LEU A 95 10.58 1.39 -1.98
CA LEU A 95 10.26 2.26 -0.85
C LEU A 95 8.85 2.01 -0.31
N ILE A 96 7.84 1.90 -1.16
CA ILE A 96 6.47 1.63 -0.74
C ILE A 96 6.34 0.24 -0.10
N VAL A 97 6.98 -0.78 -0.68
CA VAL A 97 7.03 -2.13 -0.09
C VAL A 97 7.67 -2.10 1.31
N ASP A 98 8.76 -1.36 1.50
CA ASP A 98 9.40 -1.22 2.80
C ASP A 98 8.49 -0.51 3.80
N ILE A 99 7.81 0.57 3.40
CA ILE A 99 6.83 1.25 4.25
C ILE A 99 5.74 0.29 4.72
N PHE A 100 5.15 -0.48 3.81
CA PHE A 100 4.10 -1.44 4.16
C PHE A 100 4.62 -2.59 5.01
N ALA A 101 5.83 -3.10 4.75
CA ALA A 101 6.39 -4.21 5.50
C ALA A 101 6.73 -3.86 6.96
N TYR A 102 7.13 -2.63 7.23
CA TYR A 102 7.58 -2.19 8.56
C TYR A 102 6.54 -1.40 9.35
N HIS A 103 5.60 -0.75 8.68
CA HIS A 103 4.62 0.13 9.31
C HIS A 103 3.17 -0.22 8.98
N GLY A 104 2.96 -1.12 8.00
CA GLY A 104 1.64 -1.50 7.52
C GLY A 104 0.77 -2.16 8.58
N GLN A 105 -0.53 -1.94 8.45
CA GLN A 105 -1.57 -2.57 9.26
C GLN A 105 -2.48 -3.39 8.33
N GLU A 106 -3.26 -4.29 8.90
CA GLU A 106 -4.10 -5.21 8.13
C GLU A 106 -5.09 -4.47 7.21
N ASP A 107 -5.69 -3.40 7.72
CA ASP A 107 -6.65 -2.58 6.97
C ASP A 107 -6.04 -1.89 5.75
N TRP A 108 -4.73 -1.57 5.80
CA TRP A 108 -4.04 -0.97 4.66
C TRP A 108 -3.96 -1.93 3.47
N ILE A 109 -3.76 -3.22 3.74
CA ILE A 109 -3.63 -4.25 2.70
C ILE A 109 -4.97 -4.48 2.00
N GLN A 110 -6.09 -4.39 2.75
CA GLN A 110 -7.43 -4.61 2.19
C GLN A 110 -7.81 -3.58 1.12
N ALA A 111 -7.22 -2.39 1.16
CA ALA A 111 -7.44 -1.34 0.18
C ALA A 111 -6.66 -1.52 -1.13
N GLN A 112 -5.58 -2.33 -1.11
CA GLN A 112 -4.69 -2.51 -2.26
C GLN A 112 -5.22 -3.57 -3.22
N ARG A 113 -5.10 -3.33 -4.51
CA ARG A 113 -5.61 -4.22 -5.56
C ARG A 113 -4.54 -4.68 -6.53
N ASN A 114 -3.41 -3.98 -6.61
CA ASN A 114 -2.34 -4.34 -7.51
C ASN A 114 -1.67 -5.64 -7.07
N VAL A 115 -1.72 -6.65 -7.93
CA VAL A 115 -1.22 -8.00 -7.62
C VAL A 115 0.29 -8.01 -7.49
N ASP A 116 1.01 -7.27 -8.33
CA ASP A 116 2.48 -7.23 -8.30
C ASP A 116 2.97 -6.61 -6.99
N PHE A 117 2.28 -5.55 -6.52
CA PHE A 117 2.54 -4.99 -5.20
C PHE A 117 2.36 -6.02 -4.08
N LEU A 118 1.24 -6.75 -4.09
CA LEU A 118 0.96 -7.75 -3.05
C LEU A 118 1.98 -8.90 -3.08
N VAL A 119 2.46 -9.28 -4.25
CA VAL A 119 3.52 -10.29 -4.41
C VAL A 119 4.84 -9.77 -3.84
N ASP A 120 5.25 -8.55 -4.17
CA ASP A 120 6.49 -7.96 -3.68
C ASP A 120 6.46 -7.72 -2.17
N LEU A 121 5.33 -7.25 -1.64
CA LEU A 121 5.11 -7.14 -0.20
C LEU A 121 5.18 -8.51 0.48
N GLY A 122 4.56 -9.53 -0.09
CA GLY A 122 4.62 -10.91 0.43
C GLY A 122 6.06 -11.43 0.49
N LYS A 123 6.86 -11.23 -0.56
CA LYS A 123 8.29 -11.59 -0.59
C LYS A 123 9.05 -10.86 0.52
N LYS A 124 8.86 -9.54 0.66
CA LYS A 124 9.51 -8.73 1.68
C LYS A 124 9.14 -9.18 3.10
N LEU A 125 7.87 -9.41 3.38
CA LEU A 125 7.41 -9.90 4.68
C LEU A 125 8.00 -11.27 5.02
N LEU A 126 8.19 -12.15 4.04
CA LEU A 126 8.84 -13.45 4.25
C LEU A 126 10.35 -13.31 4.53
N ASP A 127 10.98 -12.30 3.94
CA ASP A 127 12.40 -12.02 4.13
C ASP A 127 12.69 -11.42 5.50
N VAL A 128 11.90 -10.43 5.92
CA VAL A 128 12.13 -9.71 7.19
C VAL A 128 11.61 -10.44 8.42
N ARG A 129 10.71 -11.40 8.28
CA ARG A 129 10.17 -12.12 9.43
C ARG A 129 11.20 -13.05 10.04
N GLU A 130 11.29 -13.05 11.36
CA GLU A 130 11.99 -14.12 12.07
C GLU A 130 11.31 -15.47 11.83
N ARG A 131 12.10 -16.49 11.54
CA ARG A 131 11.56 -17.85 11.44
C ARG A 131 11.05 -18.27 12.82
N PRO A 132 9.78 -18.71 12.94
CA PRO A 132 9.26 -19.14 14.21
C PRO A 132 10.13 -20.24 14.82
N SER A 133 10.63 -20.00 16.02
CA SER A 133 11.34 -21.03 16.80
C SER A 133 10.30 -22.00 17.38
N GLY A 134 10.12 -23.13 16.76
CA GLY A 134 9.18 -24.14 17.23
C GLY A 134 8.52 -24.92 16.11
N SER A 135 7.75 -25.95 16.51
CA SER A 135 7.02 -26.74 15.52
C SER A 135 5.86 -25.96 14.91
N SER A 136 5.77 -26.01 13.59
CA SER A 136 4.65 -25.45 12.84
C SER A 136 3.30 -25.95 13.36
N PRO A 137 2.23 -25.13 13.35
CA PRO A 137 0.87 -25.61 13.62
C PRO A 137 0.49 -26.84 12.78
N VAL A 138 1.00 -26.92 11.54
CA VAL A 138 0.77 -28.07 10.65
C VAL A 138 1.49 -29.32 11.15
N SER A 139 2.65 -29.19 11.79
CA SER A 139 3.37 -30.35 12.35
C SER A 139 2.91 -30.76 13.74
N ARG A 140 2.19 -29.87 14.43
CA ARG A 140 1.62 -30.19 15.76
C ARG A 140 0.32 -30.97 15.72
N ASN A 141 -0.23 -31.19 14.59
CA ASN A 141 -1.18 -31.97 14.24
C ASN A 141 -2.41 -32.32 14.52
N THR A 142 -3.38 -31.51 14.56
CA THR A 142 -4.72 -32.00 14.40
C THR A 142 -5.27 -31.42 13.09
N SER A 143 -5.39 -32.24 12.08
CA SER A 143 -6.03 -31.87 10.81
C SER A 143 -7.45 -31.31 11.02
N SER A 144 -8.08 -31.69 12.17
CA SER A 144 -9.43 -31.23 12.51
C SER A 144 -9.59 -29.71 12.61
N VAL A 145 -8.53 -28.95 12.94
CA VAL A 145 -8.61 -27.48 12.97
C VAL A 145 -8.81 -26.86 11.58
N TYR A 146 -8.54 -27.64 10.54
CA TYR A 146 -8.72 -27.25 9.15
C TYR A 146 -9.94 -27.92 8.50
N HIS A 147 -10.72 -28.73 9.27
CA HIS A 147 -11.93 -29.33 8.76
C HIS A 147 -13.06 -28.29 8.70
N LYS A 148 -13.89 -28.38 7.69
CA LYS A 148 -15.14 -27.64 7.69
C LYS A 148 -16.02 -28.18 8.81
N PRO A 149 -16.75 -27.32 9.56
CA PRO A 149 -17.74 -27.79 10.51
C PRO A 149 -18.78 -28.66 9.78
N ALA A 150 -19.17 -29.77 10.40
CA ALA A 150 -20.25 -30.61 9.88
C ALA A 150 -21.49 -29.73 9.74
N GLN A 151 -22.10 -29.71 8.54
CA GLN A 151 -23.39 -29.08 8.39
C GLN A 151 -24.39 -29.86 9.25
N GLU A 152 -25.00 -29.19 10.23
CA GLU A 152 -26.14 -29.76 10.92
C GLU A 152 -27.20 -30.11 9.87
N ALA A 153 -27.50 -31.39 9.76
CA ALA A 153 -28.58 -31.85 8.91
C ALA A 153 -29.87 -31.20 9.43
N VAL A 154 -30.40 -30.27 8.65
CA VAL A 154 -31.72 -29.73 8.93
C VAL A 154 -32.68 -30.90 8.83
N ALA A 155 -33.14 -31.39 9.98
CA ALA A 155 -34.18 -32.41 10.06
C ALA A 155 -35.43 -31.81 9.44
N GLN A 156 -35.73 -32.27 8.22
CA GLN A 156 -37.05 -32.02 7.61
C GLN A 156 -38.07 -32.82 8.42
N GLU A 157 -38.83 -32.12 9.24
CA GLU A 157 -40.03 -32.72 9.83
C GLU A 157 -40.98 -33.15 8.72
N PRO A 158 -41.46 -34.39 8.76
CA PRO A 158 -42.43 -34.85 7.77
C PRO A 158 -43.74 -34.08 8.00
N LYS A 159 -44.20 -33.36 6.99
CA LYS A 159 -45.56 -32.82 6.96
C LYS A 159 -46.54 -33.97 7.07
N LEU A 160 -47.22 -34.09 8.18
CA LEU A 160 -48.43 -34.89 8.29
C LEU A 160 -49.53 -34.21 7.43
N GLU A 161 -49.82 -34.83 6.29
CA GLU A 161 -51.04 -34.56 5.57
C GLU A 161 -52.19 -35.13 6.41
N THR A 162 -53.02 -34.26 6.92
CA THR A 162 -54.33 -34.61 7.47
C THR A 162 -55.29 -34.49 6.29
N ASP A 163 -55.66 -35.67 5.74
CA ASP A 163 -56.91 -35.79 4.94
C ASP A 163 -58.09 -35.68 5.88
N ASP A 164 -59.00 -34.75 5.51
CA ASP A 164 -60.44 -34.80 5.79
C ASP A 164 -61.22 -34.20 4.63
#